data_01d5ed342cec3549fbde63d5c2998883
#
_entry.id   01d5ed342cec3549fbde63d5c2998883
#
_cell.length_a   1.000
_cell.length_b   1.000
_cell.length_c   1.000
_cell.angle_alpha   90.00
_cell.angle_beta   90.00
_cell.angle_gamma   90.00
#
_symmetry.space_group_name_H-M   'P 1'
#
loop_
_entity.id
_entity.type
_entity.pdbx_description
1 polymer ?
#
loop_
_entity_poly.entity_id
_entity_poly.type
_entity_poly.pdbx_seq_one_letter_code
_entity_poly.pdbx_strand_id
1 'polypeptide(L)'
;YVDLADLHANSRDGVHIASTGGVWNALVFGFGGLRDYHGDISFDPRLPREWEYLRFPLQVRESRLRVLLEREAISFEVETGGPLEVNVRGQRLVIQPGTPTRIALEHQGEELPSLTGRHPVTGGRRADGSVITANVPEAPYDQDLVVVD
;
A
#
# COMPACT_ATOMS: atom_id res chain seq x y z
N TYR A 1 5.30 -12.47 -0.38
CA TYR A 1 5.74 -13.54 0.55
C TYR A 1 6.27 -14.77 -0.20
N VAL A 2 5.65 -15.12 -1.34
CA VAL A 2 6.05 -16.28 -2.17
C VAL A 2 7.54 -16.26 -2.49
N ASP A 3 8.06 -15.12 -2.93
CA ASP A 3 9.48 -14.99 -3.30
C ASP A 3 10.41 -14.91 -2.08
N LEU A 4 9.97 -14.21 -1.02
CA LEU A 4 10.79 -14.05 0.18
C LEU A 4 10.96 -15.35 0.98
N ALA A 5 9.93 -16.18 0.98
CA ALA A 5 9.95 -17.46 1.69
C ALA A 5 10.34 -18.65 0.80
N ASP A 6 10.50 -18.44 -0.51
CA ASP A 6 10.84 -19.46 -1.50
C ASP A 6 10.01 -20.76 -1.37
N LEU A 7 8.72 -20.61 -1.08
CA LEU A 7 7.82 -21.71 -0.72
C LEU A 7 7.73 -22.83 -1.77
N HIS A 8 8.03 -22.52 -3.00
CA HIS A 8 7.97 -23.46 -4.13
C HIS A 8 9.34 -23.72 -4.76
N ALA A 9 10.43 -23.29 -4.11
CA ALA A 9 11.80 -23.38 -4.61
C ALA A 9 11.94 -22.78 -6.04
N ASN A 10 11.20 -21.70 -6.31
CA ASN A 10 11.13 -21.08 -7.63
C ASN A 10 11.68 -19.64 -7.67
N SER A 11 12.23 -19.13 -6.56
CA SER A 11 12.92 -17.85 -6.51
C SER A 11 14.44 -17.96 -6.72
N ARG A 12 14.95 -19.18 -6.94
CA ARG A 12 16.38 -19.42 -7.21
C ARG A 12 16.89 -18.63 -8.42
N ASP A 13 16.05 -18.46 -9.44
CA ASP A 13 16.39 -17.76 -10.69
C ASP A 13 16.01 -16.26 -10.66
N GLY A 14 15.53 -15.78 -9.52
CA GLY A 14 15.14 -14.39 -9.29
C GLY A 14 13.73 -14.22 -8.72
N VAL A 15 13.43 -13.00 -8.31
CA VAL A 15 12.08 -12.65 -7.77
C VAL A 15 11.06 -12.48 -8.90
N HIS A 16 9.83 -12.84 -8.61
CA HIS A 16 8.73 -12.63 -9.56
C HIS A 16 8.34 -11.16 -9.58
N ILE A 17 8.57 -10.50 -10.69
CA ILE A 17 8.24 -9.06 -10.87
C ILE A 17 6.78 -8.78 -10.57
N ALA A 18 5.86 -9.68 -10.93
CA ALA A 18 4.44 -9.53 -10.64
C ALA A 18 4.15 -9.50 -9.14
N SER A 19 4.80 -10.36 -8.34
CA SER A 19 4.69 -10.36 -6.88
C SER A 19 5.19 -9.04 -6.28
N THR A 20 6.35 -8.58 -6.76
CA THR A 20 6.93 -7.30 -6.33
C THR A 20 6.02 -6.13 -6.68
N GLY A 21 5.46 -6.11 -7.90
CA GLY A 21 4.48 -5.12 -8.33
C GLY A 21 3.21 -5.15 -7.50
N GLY A 22 2.73 -6.35 -7.14
CA GLY A 22 1.58 -6.54 -6.25
C GLY A 22 1.80 -5.96 -4.85
N VAL A 23 2.97 -6.19 -4.27
CA VAL A 23 3.36 -5.60 -2.98
C VAL A 23 3.41 -4.07 -3.08
N TRP A 24 4.05 -3.54 -4.13
CA TRP A 24 4.12 -2.10 -4.35
C TRP A 24 2.71 -1.48 -4.46
N ASN A 25 1.81 -2.11 -5.22
CA ASN A 25 0.43 -1.67 -5.36
C ASN A 25 -0.30 -1.67 -4.01
N ALA A 26 -0.16 -2.73 -3.22
CA ALA A 26 -0.76 -2.80 -1.90
C ALA A 26 -0.26 -1.69 -0.97
N LEU A 27 1.03 -1.38 -1.02
CA LEU A 27 1.61 -0.30 -0.22
C LEU A 27 1.15 1.08 -0.69
N VAL A 28 1.28 1.37 -1.96
CA VAL A 28 1.10 2.73 -2.51
C VAL A 28 -0.36 3.05 -2.75
N PHE A 29 -1.11 2.15 -3.43
CA PHE A 29 -2.55 2.36 -3.66
C PHE A 29 -3.39 1.96 -2.45
N GLY A 30 -2.97 0.96 -1.67
CA GLY A 30 -3.65 0.55 -0.45
C GLY A 30 -3.40 1.55 0.68
N PHE A 31 -2.26 1.45 1.34
CA PHE A 31 -1.95 2.26 2.53
C PHE A 31 -1.62 3.72 2.20
N GLY A 32 -0.90 3.98 1.12
CA GLY A 32 -0.63 5.34 0.62
C GLY A 32 -1.89 6.05 0.12
N GLY A 33 -2.92 5.29 -0.22
CA GLY A 33 -4.20 5.81 -0.68
C GLY A 33 -4.13 6.57 -2.01
N LEU A 34 -3.07 6.30 -2.80
CA LEU A 34 -2.91 6.92 -4.11
C LEU A 34 -4.06 6.54 -5.05
N ARG A 35 -4.59 7.53 -5.75
CA ARG A 35 -5.49 7.35 -6.90
C ARG A 35 -5.04 8.27 -8.03
N ASP A 36 -5.10 7.75 -9.23
CA ASP A 36 -4.90 8.49 -10.48
C ASP A 36 -6.16 8.31 -11.33
N TYR A 37 -6.94 9.35 -11.41
CA TYR A 37 -8.12 9.39 -12.28
C TYR A 37 -7.90 10.43 -13.38
N HIS A 38 -7.52 9.96 -14.57
CA HIS A 38 -7.26 10.80 -15.75
C HIS A 38 -6.18 11.88 -15.54
N GLY A 39 -5.19 11.58 -14.69
CA GLY A 39 -4.10 12.49 -14.37
C GLY A 39 -4.36 13.37 -13.15
N ASP A 40 -5.51 13.25 -12.51
CA ASP A 40 -5.78 13.86 -11.20
C ASP A 40 -5.24 12.95 -10.10
N ILE A 41 -4.13 13.36 -9.51
CA ILE A 41 -3.45 12.62 -8.45
C ILE A 41 -4.07 12.96 -7.10
N SER A 42 -4.56 11.95 -6.42
CA SER A 42 -5.12 12.13 -5.08
C SER A 42 -4.61 11.10 -4.08
N PHE A 43 -4.64 11.48 -2.80
CA PHE A 43 -4.21 10.66 -1.68
C PHE A 43 -5.27 10.64 -0.58
N ASP A 44 -5.66 9.45 -0.15
CA ASP A 44 -6.41 9.20 1.09
C ASP A 44 -5.65 8.15 1.92
N PRO A 45 -4.53 8.56 2.55
CA PRO A 45 -3.61 7.64 3.19
C PRO A 45 -4.16 7.07 4.49
N ARG A 46 -3.77 5.81 4.78
CA ARG A 46 -4.11 5.09 6.00
C ARG A 46 -2.91 4.25 6.43
N LEU A 47 -2.09 4.80 7.31
CA LEU A 47 -0.91 4.11 7.80
C LEU A 47 -1.29 3.03 8.84
N PRO A 48 -0.84 1.77 8.70
CA PRO A 48 -1.00 0.75 9.73
C PRO A 48 -0.48 1.24 11.08
N ARG A 49 -1.10 0.75 12.16
CA ARG A 49 -0.79 1.22 13.52
C ARG A 49 0.65 0.93 13.93
N GLU A 50 1.18 -0.19 13.45
CA GLU A 50 2.52 -0.69 13.78
C GLU A 50 3.62 0.00 12.98
N TRP A 51 3.25 0.80 11.96
CA TRP A 51 4.22 1.46 11.10
C TRP A 51 4.48 2.90 11.55
N GLU A 52 5.75 3.25 11.59
CA GLU A 52 6.16 4.63 11.90
C GLU A 52 5.94 5.53 10.69
N TYR A 53 6.28 5.03 9.50
CA TYR A 53 6.10 5.76 8.25
C TYR A 53 6.03 4.82 7.04
N LEU A 54 5.52 5.35 5.93
CA LEU A 54 5.62 4.77 4.60
C LEU A 54 6.19 5.82 3.66
N ARG A 55 7.31 5.50 3.01
CA ARG A 55 7.96 6.39 2.06
C ARG A 55 8.10 5.73 0.70
N PHE A 56 7.71 6.43 -0.35
CA PHE A 56 7.81 5.93 -1.71
C PHE A 56 7.98 7.05 -2.73
N PRO A 57 8.71 6.79 -3.82
CA PRO A 57 8.78 7.71 -4.96
C PRO A 57 7.64 7.42 -5.95
N LEU A 58 7.23 8.47 -6.64
CA LEU A 58 6.32 8.38 -7.78
C LEU A 58 6.92 9.13 -8.96
N GLN A 59 6.74 8.59 -10.16
CA GLN A 59 6.98 9.33 -11.39
C GLN A 59 5.60 9.79 -11.90
N VAL A 60 5.38 11.09 -11.89
CA VAL A 60 4.16 11.72 -12.38
C VAL A 60 4.52 12.60 -13.57
N ARG A 61 4.22 12.13 -14.77
CA ARG A 61 4.66 12.78 -16.02
C ARG A 61 6.18 12.94 -16.01
N GLU A 62 6.67 14.17 -16.11
CA GLU A 62 8.13 14.51 -16.11
C GLU A 62 8.68 14.80 -14.72
N SER A 63 7.83 14.78 -13.70
CA SER A 63 8.21 15.14 -12.33
C SER A 63 8.35 13.92 -11.45
N ARG A 64 9.41 13.90 -10.66
CA ARG A 64 9.63 12.88 -9.62
C ARG A 64 9.18 13.43 -8.28
N LEU A 65 8.20 12.79 -7.70
CA LEU A 65 7.61 13.12 -6.41
C LEU A 65 8.04 12.10 -5.37
N ARG A 66 8.60 12.58 -4.26
CA ARG A 66 8.78 11.78 -3.05
C ARG A 66 7.60 12.00 -2.12
N VAL A 67 7.01 10.91 -1.65
CA VAL A 67 5.92 10.91 -0.68
C VAL A 67 6.43 10.30 0.61
N LEU A 68 6.16 10.97 1.73
CA LEU A 68 6.39 10.46 3.08
C LEU A 68 5.06 10.54 3.84
N LEU A 69 4.51 9.39 4.17
CA LEU A 69 3.34 9.25 5.01
C LEU A 69 3.79 8.91 6.43
N GLU A 70 3.38 9.72 7.37
CA GLU A 70 3.50 9.52 8.81
C GLU A 70 2.11 9.46 9.43
N ARG A 71 2.01 9.13 10.69
CA ARG A 71 0.70 8.99 11.36
C ARG A 71 -0.12 10.28 11.35
N GLU A 72 0.52 11.40 11.56
CA GLU A 72 -0.15 12.71 11.72
C GLU A 72 0.00 13.62 10.50
N ALA A 73 0.68 13.16 9.46
CA ALA A 73 0.91 13.98 8.29
C ALA A 73 1.30 13.18 7.06
N ILE A 74 1.09 13.81 5.90
CA ILE A 74 1.71 13.39 4.64
C ILE A 74 2.57 14.54 4.12
N SER A 75 3.76 14.22 3.64
CA SER A 75 4.71 15.18 3.10
C SER A 75 5.06 14.86 1.66
N PHE A 76 5.22 15.88 0.87
CA PHE A 76 5.56 15.80 -0.54
C PHE A 76 6.80 16.62 -0.85
N GLU A 77 7.66 16.10 -1.72
CA GLU A 77 8.81 16.80 -2.25
C GLU A 77 8.96 16.49 -3.75
N VAL A 78 8.89 17.50 -4.59
CA VAL A 78 9.22 17.36 -6.01
C VAL A 78 10.74 17.42 -6.14
N GLU A 79 11.37 16.26 -6.40
CA GLU A 79 12.81 16.11 -6.51
C GLU A 79 13.35 16.64 -7.86
N THR A 80 12.57 16.39 -8.91
CA THR A 80 12.90 16.84 -10.30
C THR A 80 11.62 17.13 -11.05
N GLY A 81 11.71 17.95 -12.08
CA GLY A 81 10.58 18.32 -12.94
C GLY A 81 9.89 19.60 -12.50
N GLY A 82 8.67 19.82 -12.95
CA GLY A 82 7.84 20.98 -12.67
C GLY A 82 6.92 20.81 -11.47
N PRO A 83 6.17 21.88 -11.11
CA PRO A 83 5.15 21.81 -10.07
C PRO A 83 4.12 20.71 -10.33
N LEU A 84 3.64 20.07 -9.27
CA LEU A 84 2.60 19.05 -9.32
C LEU A 84 1.38 19.46 -8.51
N GLU A 85 0.20 19.36 -9.12
CA GLU A 85 -1.06 19.45 -8.40
C GLU A 85 -1.40 18.08 -7.81
N VAL A 86 -1.71 18.05 -6.51
CA VAL A 86 -2.16 16.88 -5.80
C VAL A 86 -3.38 17.20 -4.94
N ASN A 87 -4.19 16.21 -4.67
CA ASN A 87 -5.33 16.33 -3.77
C ASN A 87 -5.12 15.41 -2.57
N VAL A 88 -5.21 15.92 -1.36
CA VAL A 88 -5.14 15.12 -0.14
C VAL A 88 -6.48 15.24 0.59
N ARG A 89 -7.26 14.17 0.61
CA ARG A 89 -8.58 14.14 1.27
C ARG A 89 -9.48 15.32 0.91
N GLY A 90 -9.51 15.69 -0.39
CA GLY A 90 -10.30 16.80 -0.90
C GLY A 90 -9.59 18.17 -0.92
N GLN A 91 -8.47 18.32 -0.24
CA GLN A 91 -7.66 19.52 -0.26
C GLN A 91 -6.71 19.52 -1.46
N ARG A 92 -6.89 20.45 -2.38
CA ARG A 92 -5.99 20.64 -3.54
C ARG A 92 -4.79 21.49 -3.17
N LEU A 93 -3.62 21.07 -3.65
CA LEU A 93 -2.33 21.67 -3.34
C LEU A 93 -1.44 21.65 -4.57
N VAL A 94 -0.61 22.66 -4.71
CA VAL A 94 0.46 22.70 -5.72
C VAL A 94 1.79 22.54 -5.01
N ILE A 95 2.47 21.43 -5.28
CA ILE A 95 3.79 21.15 -4.71
C ILE A 95 4.83 21.76 -5.62
N GLN A 96 5.60 22.71 -5.10
CA GLN A 96 6.67 23.39 -5.82
C GLN A 96 7.97 22.59 -5.74
N PRO A 97 8.77 22.53 -6.82
CA PRO A 97 10.10 21.92 -6.78
C PRO A 97 10.98 22.55 -5.70
N GLY A 98 11.73 21.70 -5.00
CA GLY A 98 12.67 22.14 -3.98
C GLY A 98 12.05 22.68 -2.68
N THR A 99 10.72 22.66 -2.55
CA THR A 99 10.03 23.10 -1.34
C THR A 99 9.18 21.95 -0.80
N PRO A 100 9.65 21.24 0.24
CA PRO A 100 8.85 20.20 0.88
C PRO A 100 7.54 20.76 1.44
N THR A 101 6.44 20.12 1.14
CA THR A 101 5.10 20.50 1.61
C THR A 101 4.57 19.42 2.54
N ARG A 102 4.23 19.80 3.77
CA ARG A 102 3.68 18.89 4.79
C ARG A 102 2.22 19.26 5.08
N ILE A 103 1.36 18.26 5.12
CA ILE A 103 -0.07 18.40 5.36
C ILE A 103 -0.42 17.55 6.56
N ALA A 104 -1.07 18.15 7.53
CA ALA A 104 -1.57 17.43 8.69
C ALA A 104 -2.71 16.48 8.32
N LEU A 105 -2.70 15.30 8.92
CA LEU A 105 -3.78 14.32 8.83
C LEU A 105 -4.45 14.27 10.21
N GLU A 106 -5.70 14.69 10.29
CA GLU A 106 -6.44 14.71 11.56
C GLU A 106 -6.62 13.30 12.16
N HIS A 107 -6.74 12.29 11.28
CA HIS A 107 -6.88 10.89 11.69
C HIS A 107 -6.52 9.94 10.54
N GLN A 108 -6.35 8.66 10.85
CA GLN A 108 -6.06 7.59 9.87
C GLN A 108 -7.32 6.86 9.37
N GLY A 109 -8.50 7.41 9.63
CA GLY A 109 -9.79 6.76 9.38
C GLY A 109 -10.19 5.81 10.52
N GLU A 110 -11.36 5.18 10.39
CA GLU A 110 -11.82 4.19 11.35
C GLU A 110 -10.90 2.98 11.35
N GLU A 111 -10.53 2.50 12.53
CA GLU A 111 -9.87 1.20 12.68
C GLU A 111 -10.91 0.13 12.34
N LEU A 112 -10.68 -0.59 11.25
CA LEU A 112 -11.46 -1.79 10.98
C LEU A 112 -11.14 -2.82 12.06
N PRO A 113 -12.15 -3.57 12.56
CA PRO A 113 -11.90 -4.64 13.50
C PRO A 113 -10.89 -5.60 12.89
N SER A 114 -9.88 -5.98 13.66
CA SER A 114 -8.92 -6.98 13.24
C SER A 114 -9.69 -8.24 12.83
N LEU A 115 -9.45 -8.76 11.65
CA LEU A 115 -9.97 -10.05 11.23
C LEU A 115 -9.25 -11.14 12.03
N THR A 116 -9.52 -11.18 13.32
CA THR A 116 -9.07 -12.26 14.19
C THR A 116 -9.95 -13.47 13.94
N GLY A 117 -9.48 -14.35 13.10
CA GLY A 117 -10.14 -15.61 12.82
C GLY A 117 -9.87 -16.02 11.37
N ARG A 118 -9.39 -17.23 11.21
CA ARG A 118 -9.37 -17.86 9.89
C ARG A 118 -10.82 -18.01 9.44
N HIS A 119 -11.21 -17.23 8.45
CA HIS A 119 -12.38 -17.62 7.69
C HIS A 119 -11.99 -18.85 6.87
N PRO A 120 -12.67 -19.99 7.02
CA PRO A 120 -12.48 -21.11 6.15
C PRO A 120 -12.86 -20.66 4.74
N VAL A 121 -11.86 -20.28 3.95
CA VAL A 121 -12.07 -19.76 2.59
C VAL A 121 -12.51 -20.90 1.69
N THR A 122 -11.95 -22.10 1.94
CA THR A 122 -12.27 -23.30 1.16
C THR A 122 -13.64 -23.85 1.57
N GLY A 123 -14.50 -24.06 0.59
CA GLY A 123 -15.88 -24.52 0.80
C GLY A 123 -16.88 -23.41 1.08
N GLY A 124 -16.41 -22.17 1.31
CA GLY A 124 -17.28 -21.00 1.40
C GLY A 124 -17.97 -20.69 0.06
N ARG A 125 -19.12 -20.03 0.11
CA ARG A 125 -19.82 -19.56 -1.09
C ARG A 125 -19.61 -18.06 -1.27
N ARG A 126 -19.35 -17.67 -2.53
CA ARG A 126 -19.37 -16.26 -2.93
C ARG A 126 -20.81 -15.76 -3.05
N ALA A 127 -20.99 -14.45 -3.15
CA ALA A 127 -22.29 -13.82 -3.35
C ALA A 127 -23.05 -14.31 -4.60
N ASP A 128 -22.32 -14.74 -5.62
CA ASP A 128 -22.85 -15.33 -6.84
C ASP A 128 -23.22 -16.84 -6.71
N GLY A 129 -23.05 -17.40 -5.51
CA GLY A 129 -23.33 -18.81 -5.22
C GLY A 129 -22.20 -19.76 -5.56
N SER A 130 -21.12 -19.31 -6.20
CA SER A 130 -19.98 -20.17 -6.53
C SER A 130 -19.23 -20.59 -5.27
N VAL A 131 -18.67 -21.80 -5.29
CA VAL A 131 -17.91 -22.34 -4.18
C VAL A 131 -16.43 -21.97 -4.34
N ILE A 132 -15.80 -21.57 -3.25
CA ILE A 132 -14.36 -21.31 -3.20
C ILE A 132 -13.64 -22.64 -3.09
N THR A 133 -13.03 -23.07 -4.18
CA THR A 133 -12.34 -24.36 -4.31
C THR A 133 -10.84 -24.29 -4.11
N ALA A 134 -10.26 -23.10 -3.99
CA ALA A 134 -8.84 -22.97 -3.74
C ALA A 134 -8.51 -23.54 -2.37
N ASN A 135 -7.71 -24.61 -2.33
CA ASN A 135 -7.00 -24.96 -1.13
C ASN A 135 -6.07 -23.80 -0.81
N VAL A 136 -6.46 -23.03 0.17
CA VAL A 136 -5.46 -22.25 0.90
C VAL A 136 -4.71 -23.30 1.70
N PRO A 137 -3.44 -23.60 1.41
CA PRO A 137 -2.69 -24.52 2.26
C PRO A 137 -2.88 -24.05 3.69
N GLU A 138 -3.13 -24.94 4.63
CA GLU A 138 -2.88 -24.61 6.04
C GLU A 138 -1.41 -24.25 6.11
N ALA A 139 -1.16 -22.95 6.15
CA ALA A 139 0.17 -22.45 6.03
C ALA A 139 0.89 -22.76 7.33
N PRO A 140 1.94 -23.59 7.30
CA PRO A 140 2.80 -23.75 8.46
C PRO A 140 3.39 -22.41 8.95
N TYR A 141 3.33 -21.37 8.12
CA TYR A 141 3.76 -20.02 8.44
C TYR A 141 2.81 -19.23 9.36
N ASP A 142 1.61 -19.70 9.62
CA ASP A 142 0.79 -19.08 10.68
C ASP A 142 1.37 -19.34 12.08
N GLN A 143 2.27 -20.30 12.20
CA GLN A 143 2.96 -20.58 13.45
C GLN A 143 4.25 -19.76 13.57
N ASP A 144 4.82 -19.36 12.43
CA ASP A 144 6.07 -18.59 12.35
C ASP A 144 5.84 -17.09 12.17
N LEU A 145 4.61 -16.68 11.83
CA LEU A 145 4.19 -15.27 11.79
C LEU A 145 3.79 -14.72 13.16
N VAL A 146 3.82 -15.57 14.18
CA VAL A 146 3.74 -15.12 15.54
C VAL A 146 5.12 -14.64 15.93
N VAL A 147 5.22 -13.35 15.99
CA VAL A 147 6.19 -12.62 16.80
C VAL A 147 7.50 -12.29 16.11
N VAL A 148 7.51 -11.10 15.70
CA VAL A 148 8.63 -10.28 16.21
C VAL A 148 8.03 -9.39 17.29
N ASP A 149 8.25 -9.77 18.54
CA ASP A 149 8.15 -8.87 19.69
C ASP A 149 9.08 -7.66 19.49
#